data_214257558aff642ab7844034a93d6d9e
#
_entry.id   214257558aff642ab7844034a93d6d9e
#
_cell.length_a   1.000
_cell.length_b   1.000
_cell.length_c   1.000
_cell.angle_alpha   90.00
_cell.angle_beta   90.00
_cell.angle_gamma   90.00
#
_symmetry.space_group_name_H-M   'P 1'
#
loop_
_entity.id
_entity.type
_entity.pdbx_description
1 polymer ?
#
loop_
_entity_poly.entity_id
_entity_poly.type
_entity_poly.pdbx_seq_one_letter_code
_entity_poly.pdbx_strand_id
1 'polypeptide(L)'
;MKLKTWLTVAATALTIFAAQAQEMSNDEIADRIKPLGKVHVAGAAAQGNAAAAGGAKSGEDIYNSACVACHSAGVLGAPKFQVAADWQPRLDDRGLDGVWQNAINGINAMPPMGTCGSCSEDDIKAAIEYMIEGI
;
A
#
# COMPACT_ATOMS: atom_id res chain seq x y z
N MET A 1 -67.29 4.27 -11.77
CA MET A 1 -66.58 3.62 -10.66
C MET A 1 -65.42 2.68 -11.08
N LYS A 2 -65.36 2.21 -12.32
CA LYS A 2 -64.31 1.26 -12.78
C LYS A 2 -62.91 1.87 -13.03
N LEU A 3 -62.83 3.16 -13.38
CA LEU A 3 -61.58 3.81 -13.71
C LEU A 3 -60.72 4.09 -12.50
N LYS A 4 -61.29 4.41 -11.35
CA LYS A 4 -60.55 4.66 -10.07
C LYS A 4 -59.91 3.41 -9.49
N THR A 5 -60.54 2.27 -9.66
CA THR A 5 -59.99 0.97 -9.20
C THR A 5 -58.83 0.49 -10.05
N TRP A 6 -58.82 0.81 -11.35
CA TRP A 6 -57.70 0.48 -12.23
C TRP A 6 -56.47 1.34 -11.96
N LEU A 7 -56.63 2.62 -11.62
CA LEU A 7 -55.53 3.53 -11.28
C LEU A 7 -54.87 3.15 -9.94
N THR A 8 -55.61 2.66 -8.96
CA THR A 8 -55.04 2.22 -7.66
C THR A 8 -54.26 0.91 -7.79
N VAL A 9 -54.73 -0.03 -8.62
CA VAL A 9 -54.00 -1.30 -8.86
C VAL A 9 -52.71 -1.05 -9.65
N ALA A 10 -52.70 -0.14 -10.62
CA ALA A 10 -51.49 0.22 -11.36
C ALA A 10 -50.45 0.94 -10.50
N ALA A 11 -50.87 1.79 -9.57
CA ALA A 11 -49.97 2.48 -8.65
C ALA A 11 -49.32 1.55 -7.63
N THR A 12 -50.06 0.54 -7.12
CA THR A 12 -49.52 -0.46 -6.20
C THR A 12 -48.56 -1.43 -6.90
N ALA A 13 -48.78 -1.77 -8.17
CA ALA A 13 -47.85 -2.61 -8.93
C ALA A 13 -46.51 -1.91 -9.20
N LEU A 14 -46.50 -0.58 -9.42
CA LEU A 14 -45.30 0.16 -9.67
C LEU A 14 -44.41 0.34 -8.43
N THR A 15 -45.01 0.41 -7.23
CA THR A 15 -44.25 0.53 -5.96
C THR A 15 -43.60 -0.80 -5.56
N ILE A 16 -44.15 -1.94 -5.94
CA ILE A 16 -43.57 -3.25 -5.64
C ILE A 16 -42.32 -3.50 -6.54
N PHE A 17 -42.28 -2.96 -7.74
CA PHE A 17 -41.15 -3.13 -8.64
C PHE A 17 -39.94 -2.26 -8.24
N ALA A 18 -40.14 -1.13 -7.57
CA ALA A 18 -39.07 -0.26 -7.10
C ALA A 18 -38.34 -0.76 -5.84
N ALA A 19 -38.96 -1.72 -5.10
CA ALA A 19 -38.37 -2.25 -3.88
C ALA A 19 -37.40 -3.43 -4.11
N GLN A 20 -37.14 -3.82 -5.35
CA GLN A 20 -36.20 -4.89 -5.70
C GLN A 20 -34.89 -4.44 -6.28
N ALA A 21 -34.52 -3.16 -6.09
CA ALA A 21 -33.12 -2.79 -6.13
C ALA A 21 -32.45 -3.39 -4.87
N GLN A 22 -32.08 -4.67 -4.97
CA GLN A 22 -31.37 -5.36 -3.91
C GLN A 22 -30.07 -4.62 -3.66
N GLU A 23 -29.99 -3.99 -2.50
CA GLU A 23 -28.71 -3.62 -1.94
C GLU A 23 -27.91 -4.90 -1.83
N MET A 24 -26.93 -5.07 -2.72
CA MET A 24 -25.98 -6.17 -2.62
C MET A 24 -25.30 -6.04 -1.26
N SER A 25 -25.45 -7.06 -0.42
CA SER A 25 -24.82 -7.06 0.90
C SER A 25 -23.29 -7.03 0.75
N ASN A 26 -22.61 -6.44 1.69
CA ASN A 26 -21.14 -6.44 1.70
C ASN A 26 -20.57 -7.87 1.63
N ASP A 27 -21.28 -8.84 2.16
CA ASP A 27 -20.88 -10.26 2.13
C ASP A 27 -20.98 -10.84 0.71
N GLU A 28 -22.00 -10.46 -0.06
CA GLU A 28 -22.16 -10.89 -1.45
C GLU A 28 -21.10 -10.24 -2.37
N ILE A 29 -20.74 -9.00 -2.10
CA ILE A 29 -19.65 -8.33 -2.79
C ILE A 29 -18.32 -9.01 -2.44
N ALA A 30 -18.06 -9.29 -1.17
CA ALA A 30 -16.84 -9.95 -0.70
C ALA A 30 -16.68 -11.36 -1.32
N ASP A 31 -17.76 -12.11 -1.46
CA ASP A 31 -17.74 -13.43 -2.11
C ASP A 31 -17.43 -13.35 -3.61
N ARG A 32 -17.92 -12.32 -4.29
CA ARG A 32 -17.67 -12.13 -5.75
C ARG A 32 -16.24 -11.68 -6.07
N ILE A 33 -15.59 -10.96 -5.15
CA ILE A 33 -14.20 -10.49 -5.32
C ILE A 33 -13.18 -11.41 -4.64
N LYS A 34 -13.63 -12.51 -4.08
CA LYS A 34 -12.74 -13.49 -3.42
C LYS A 34 -11.72 -14.05 -4.40
N PRO A 35 -10.44 -14.01 -4.07
CA PRO A 35 -9.40 -14.55 -4.95
C PRO A 35 -9.64 -16.05 -5.19
N LEU A 36 -9.62 -16.50 -6.46
CA LEU A 36 -9.85 -17.88 -6.88
C LEU A 36 -8.65 -18.80 -6.63
N GLY A 37 -7.73 -18.45 -5.75
CA GLY A 37 -6.58 -19.26 -5.43
C GLY A 37 -5.46 -18.46 -4.77
N LYS A 38 -4.40 -19.15 -4.40
CA LYS A 38 -3.17 -18.56 -3.90
C LYS A 38 -2.14 -18.58 -5.01
N VAL A 39 -1.58 -17.43 -5.35
CA VAL A 39 -0.46 -17.33 -6.29
C VAL A 39 0.81 -17.68 -5.52
N HIS A 40 1.53 -18.73 -5.94
CA HIS A 40 2.85 -19.05 -5.44
C HIS A 40 3.87 -18.57 -6.47
N VAL A 41 4.72 -17.64 -6.11
CA VAL A 41 5.85 -17.23 -6.95
C VAL A 41 6.95 -18.27 -6.75
N ALA A 42 7.35 -18.94 -7.84
CA ALA A 42 8.45 -19.91 -7.79
C ALA A 42 9.74 -19.19 -7.39
N GLY A 43 10.35 -19.61 -6.26
CA GLY A 43 11.56 -19.00 -5.71
C GLY A 43 11.33 -18.02 -4.57
N ALA A 44 10.10 -17.59 -4.29
CA ALA A 44 9.81 -16.92 -3.04
C ALA A 44 9.75 -17.99 -1.94
N ALA A 45 10.77 -18.07 -1.12
CA ALA A 45 10.65 -18.73 0.17
C ALA A 45 9.39 -18.17 0.83
N ALA A 46 8.55 -19.07 1.36
CA ALA A 46 7.25 -18.75 1.92
C ALA A 46 7.35 -17.55 2.89
N GLN A 47 7.17 -16.35 2.37
CA GLN A 47 6.91 -15.18 3.20
C GLN A 47 5.47 -15.34 3.66
N GLY A 48 5.37 -16.08 4.77
CA GLY A 48 4.13 -16.24 5.49
C GLY A 48 3.54 -14.89 5.77
N ASN A 49 2.26 -14.83 5.59
CA ASN A 49 1.32 -13.82 6.01
C ASN A 49 1.71 -13.23 7.38
N ALA A 50 2.61 -12.27 7.42
CA ALA A 50 3.02 -11.55 8.62
C ALA A 50 2.27 -10.21 8.71
N ALA A 51 0.94 -10.32 8.67
CA ALA A 51 0.09 -9.30 9.28
C ALA A 51 -0.27 -9.84 10.67
N ALA A 52 0.55 -9.53 11.66
CA ALA A 52 0.35 -9.57 13.10
C ALA A 52 1.39 -10.41 13.85
N ALA A 53 2.56 -9.84 14.06
CA ALA A 53 3.30 -10.04 15.28
C ALA A 53 4.24 -8.83 15.42
N GLY A 54 4.16 -8.10 16.54
CA GLY A 54 4.98 -6.91 16.83
C GLY A 54 6.46 -7.25 17.07
N GLY A 55 7.11 -7.82 16.06
CA GLY A 55 8.54 -7.90 15.95
C GLY A 55 9.02 -6.78 15.04
N ALA A 56 10.07 -6.05 15.43
CA ALA A 56 10.69 -5.04 14.59
C ALA A 56 11.02 -5.67 13.22
N LYS A 57 10.52 -5.08 12.16
CA LYS A 57 10.84 -5.49 10.78
C LYS A 57 12.32 -5.19 10.54
N SER A 58 13.03 -6.05 9.82
CA SER A 58 14.40 -5.73 9.43
C SER A 58 14.44 -4.61 8.39
N GLY A 59 15.54 -3.85 8.35
CA GLY A 59 15.73 -2.83 7.31
C GLY A 59 15.61 -3.41 5.90
N GLU A 60 16.07 -4.65 5.70
CA GLU A 60 15.93 -5.40 4.46
C GLU A 60 14.47 -5.68 4.09
N ASP A 61 13.66 -6.14 5.03
CA ASP A 61 12.24 -6.43 4.79
C ASP A 61 11.48 -5.17 4.38
N ILE A 62 11.79 -4.04 5.04
CA ILE A 62 11.18 -2.75 4.76
C ILE A 62 11.63 -2.25 3.39
N TYR A 63 12.93 -2.32 3.09
CA TYR A 63 13.45 -1.97 1.77
C TYR A 63 12.75 -2.74 0.66
N ASN A 64 12.70 -4.07 0.79
CA ASN A 64 12.09 -4.95 -0.22
C ASN A 64 10.59 -4.71 -0.40
N SER A 65 9.89 -4.29 0.66
CA SER A 65 8.43 -4.10 0.59
C SER A 65 8.02 -2.71 0.11
N ALA A 66 8.79 -1.64 0.41
CA ALA A 66 8.34 -0.27 0.20
C ALA A 66 9.32 0.62 -0.59
N CYS A 67 10.62 0.29 -0.62
CA CYS A 67 11.64 1.20 -1.12
C CYS A 67 12.25 0.75 -2.46
N VAL A 68 12.30 -0.58 -2.70
CA VAL A 68 12.99 -1.20 -3.83
C VAL A 68 12.52 -0.67 -5.19
N ALA A 69 11.25 -0.35 -5.33
CA ALA A 69 10.67 0.11 -6.60
C ALA A 69 11.38 1.36 -7.17
N CYS A 70 11.81 2.26 -6.30
CA CYS A 70 12.50 3.49 -6.69
C CYS A 70 14.02 3.39 -6.48
N HIS A 71 14.45 2.82 -5.36
CA HIS A 71 15.86 2.83 -4.95
C HIS A 71 16.71 1.73 -5.57
N SER A 72 16.14 0.73 -6.24
CA SER A 72 16.93 -0.25 -7.01
C SER A 72 17.48 0.34 -8.31
N ALA A 73 16.65 1.06 -9.06
CA ALA A 73 16.98 1.59 -10.38
C ALA A 73 17.28 3.10 -10.40
N GLY A 74 17.04 3.82 -9.30
CA GLY A 74 17.21 5.26 -9.22
C GLY A 74 16.09 6.06 -9.87
N VAL A 75 14.84 5.57 -9.77
CA VAL A 75 13.66 6.19 -10.36
C VAL A 75 13.49 7.62 -9.85
N LEU A 76 13.25 8.56 -10.75
CA LEU A 76 13.07 10.00 -10.45
C LEU A 76 14.20 10.63 -9.61
N GLY A 77 15.42 10.11 -9.72
CA GLY A 77 16.58 10.62 -8.99
C GLY A 77 16.73 10.07 -7.57
N ALA A 78 16.03 8.98 -7.23
CA ALA A 78 16.25 8.26 -5.98
C ALA A 78 17.69 7.74 -5.91
N PRO A 79 18.38 7.90 -4.78
CA PRO A 79 19.71 7.31 -4.61
C PRO A 79 19.60 5.78 -4.63
N LYS A 80 20.45 5.15 -5.43
CA LYS A 80 20.40 3.70 -5.63
C LYS A 80 20.96 2.93 -4.44
N PHE A 81 20.41 1.76 -4.23
CA PHE A 81 20.81 0.83 -3.18
C PHE A 81 22.32 0.58 -3.19
N GLN A 82 23.00 0.86 -2.09
CA GLN A 82 24.44 0.67 -1.87
C GLN A 82 25.37 1.32 -2.92
N VAL A 83 24.92 2.40 -3.55
CA VAL A 83 25.77 3.18 -4.48
C VAL A 83 26.32 4.41 -3.77
N ALA A 84 27.56 4.35 -3.32
CA ALA A 84 28.23 5.43 -2.58
C ALA A 84 28.13 6.80 -3.28
N ALA A 85 28.31 6.84 -4.60
CA ALA A 85 28.24 8.09 -5.38
C ALA A 85 26.87 8.79 -5.30
N ASP A 86 25.80 8.03 -5.07
CA ASP A 86 24.45 8.56 -4.92
C ASP A 86 24.17 9.00 -3.48
N TRP A 87 24.69 8.28 -2.49
CA TRP A 87 24.41 8.53 -1.07
C TRP A 87 25.36 9.51 -0.40
N GLN A 88 26.68 9.42 -0.69
CA GLN A 88 27.70 10.19 -0.01
C GLN A 88 27.43 11.70 -0.04
N PRO A 89 27.05 12.33 -1.19
CA PRO A 89 26.76 13.75 -1.21
C PRO A 89 25.59 14.15 -0.30
N ARG A 90 24.63 13.26 -0.10
CA ARG A 90 23.46 13.49 0.76
C ARG A 90 23.80 13.34 2.24
N LEU A 91 24.67 12.38 2.54
CA LEU A 91 25.16 12.15 3.90
C LEU A 91 26.13 13.27 4.32
N ASP A 92 26.97 13.76 3.41
CA ASP A 92 27.89 14.88 3.68
C ASP A 92 27.14 16.20 3.91
N ASP A 93 26.05 16.44 3.17
CA ASP A 93 25.23 17.66 3.28
C ASP A 93 24.39 17.70 4.57
N ARG A 94 23.80 16.58 4.97
CA ARG A 94 22.71 16.53 5.98
C ARG A 94 22.95 15.54 7.11
N GLY A 95 23.91 14.67 6.99
CA GLY A 95 24.09 13.52 7.88
C GLY A 95 22.98 12.49 7.74
N LEU A 96 23.11 11.39 8.45
CA LEU A 96 22.10 10.31 8.47
C LEU A 96 20.73 10.83 8.99
N ASP A 97 20.73 11.65 10.01
CA ASP A 97 19.49 12.19 10.58
C ASP A 97 18.73 13.09 9.60
N GLY A 98 19.44 13.91 8.82
CA GLY A 98 18.80 14.74 7.80
C GLY A 98 18.25 13.92 6.63
N VAL A 99 18.93 12.86 6.23
CA VAL A 99 18.45 11.90 5.24
C VAL A 99 17.21 11.17 5.75
N TRP A 100 17.22 10.74 6.99
CA TRP A 100 16.07 10.12 7.66
C TRP A 100 14.88 11.07 7.75
N GLN A 101 15.07 12.31 8.17
CA GLN A 101 13.98 13.31 8.21
C GLN A 101 13.39 13.58 6.82
N ASN A 102 14.22 13.57 5.75
CA ASN A 102 13.71 13.67 4.39
C ASN A 102 12.84 12.47 4.01
N ALA A 103 13.18 11.27 4.45
CA ALA A 103 12.37 10.08 4.19
C ALA A 103 11.04 10.09 4.95
N ILE A 104 11.04 10.60 6.19
CA ILE A 104 9.82 10.76 7.01
C ILE A 104 8.87 11.78 6.36
N ASN A 105 9.40 12.96 6.00
CA ASN A 105 8.58 14.08 5.52
C ASN A 105 8.31 14.04 4.01
N GLY A 106 9.06 13.23 3.27
CA GLY A 106 9.10 13.24 1.82
C GLY A 106 10.04 14.32 1.28
N ILE A 107 10.63 14.06 0.11
CA ILE A 107 11.52 15.00 -0.59
C ILE A 107 11.42 14.81 -2.10
N ASN A 108 11.21 15.90 -2.85
CA ASN A 108 11.06 15.87 -4.30
C ASN A 108 9.96 14.87 -4.74
N ALA A 109 10.34 13.82 -5.45
CA ALA A 109 9.42 12.77 -5.89
C ALA A 109 9.22 11.65 -4.86
N MET A 110 9.99 11.62 -3.78
CA MET A 110 9.84 10.64 -2.71
C MET A 110 8.67 11.05 -1.81
N PRO A 111 7.62 10.23 -1.69
CA PRO A 111 6.51 10.53 -0.78
C PRO A 111 6.92 10.36 0.69
N PRO A 112 6.19 10.99 1.62
CA PRO A 112 6.38 10.76 3.04
C PRO A 112 6.37 9.27 3.41
N MET A 113 7.28 8.86 4.28
CA MET A 113 7.45 7.47 4.72
C MET A 113 7.78 6.48 3.59
N GLY A 114 8.16 6.96 2.38
CA GLY A 114 8.49 6.09 1.26
C GLY A 114 7.35 5.16 0.81
N THR A 115 6.07 5.54 1.00
CA THR A 115 4.87 4.72 0.80
C THR A 115 4.63 3.61 1.83
N CYS A 116 5.44 3.47 2.86
CA CYS A 116 5.21 2.50 3.92
C CYS A 116 4.21 3.01 4.95
N GLY A 117 2.91 2.86 4.69
CA GLY A 117 1.85 3.35 5.58
C GLY A 117 1.76 2.65 6.95
N SER A 118 2.46 1.53 7.13
CA SER A 118 2.47 0.74 8.38
C SER A 118 3.83 0.73 9.08
N CYS A 119 4.81 1.50 8.60
CA CYS A 119 6.12 1.61 9.21
C CYS A 119 6.13 2.68 10.30
N SER A 120 6.90 2.44 11.35
CA SER A 120 7.33 3.48 12.29
C SER A 120 8.48 4.30 11.70
N GLU A 121 8.81 5.40 12.32
CA GLU A 121 9.98 6.21 11.94
C GLU A 121 11.28 5.42 12.10
N ASP A 122 11.39 4.59 13.13
CA ASP A 122 12.54 3.71 13.35
C ASP A 122 12.66 2.63 12.27
N ASP A 123 11.54 2.10 11.79
CA ASP A 123 11.54 1.17 10.66
C ASP A 123 12.10 1.83 9.40
N ILE A 124 11.75 3.07 9.13
CA ILE A 124 12.30 3.83 8.00
C ILE A 124 13.79 4.07 8.17
N LYS A 125 14.24 4.36 9.42
CA LYS A 125 15.66 4.52 9.71
C LYS A 125 16.43 3.24 9.43
N ALA A 126 15.93 2.09 9.89
CA ALA A 126 16.54 0.78 9.64
C ALA A 126 16.63 0.47 8.13
N ALA A 127 15.62 0.84 7.34
CA ALA A 127 15.67 0.68 5.89
C ALA A 127 16.73 1.56 5.23
N ILE A 128 16.92 2.80 5.70
CA ILE A 128 17.98 3.69 5.21
C ILE A 128 19.34 3.11 5.56
N GLU A 129 19.55 2.69 6.80
CA GLU A 129 20.80 2.07 7.23
C GLU A 129 21.15 0.85 6.38
N TYR A 130 20.18 0.00 6.06
CA TYR A 130 20.35 -1.12 5.14
C TYR A 130 20.72 -0.66 3.71
N MET A 131 20.11 0.42 3.20
CA MET A 131 20.43 0.93 1.87
C MET A 131 21.82 1.55 1.75
N ILE A 132 22.40 1.99 2.86
CA ILE A 132 23.74 2.61 2.89
C ILE A 132 24.80 1.69 3.51
N GLU A 133 24.46 0.45 3.78
CA GLU A 133 25.40 -0.51 4.35
C GLU A 133 26.61 -0.70 3.43
N GLY A 134 27.80 -0.51 3.99
CA GLY A 134 29.06 -0.70 3.26
C GLY A 134 29.52 0.45 2.37
N ILE A 135 28.92 1.65 2.49
CA ILE A 135 29.34 2.85 1.74
C ILE A 135 30.00 3.90 2.65
#